data_824d09d990273ad588fd5830eb17b45c
#
_entry.id   824d09d990273ad588fd5830eb17b45c
#
_cell.length_a   1.000
_cell.length_b   1.000
_cell.length_c   1.000
_cell.angle_alpha   90.00
_cell.angle_beta   90.00
_cell.angle_gamma   90.00
#
_symmetry.space_group_name_H-M   'P 1'
#
loop_
_entity.id
_entity.type
_entity.pdbx_description
1 polymer ?
#
loop_
_entity_poly.entity_id
_entity_poly.type
_entity_poly.pdbx_seq_one_letter_code
_entity_poly.pdbx_strand_id
1 'polypeptide(L)'
;MYIQRKNLKTLVLSTEWNSSKFAKETSGKEVANLLISIHFWNDVVRALTVCSPLTKVLRLVDGEKKPPMGYIYEAMDRAKEAIAHGFRGVRKQYEKVFQIIGARWSEQLHRPLHAAGHVLNPGLYYKAEEEGTLLQSLWTEYYACVEKLVHDTTIQDSLVAELPRYKMADGLFGCGPAKSARDTRSQGKWG
;
A
#
# COMPACT_ATOMS: atom_id res chain seq x y z
N MET A 1 14.29 17.43 -1.23
CA MET A 1 13.75 18.80 -1.09
C MET A 1 13.36 19.12 0.37
N TYR A 2 12.39 18.45 1.00
CA TYR A 2 11.94 18.77 2.36
C TYR A 2 13.07 18.72 3.42
N ILE A 3 13.92 17.70 3.37
CA ILE A 3 15.09 17.56 4.27
C ILE A 3 16.02 18.77 4.16
N GLN A 4 16.12 19.40 2.99
CA GLN A 4 16.95 20.57 2.72
C GLN A 4 16.23 21.92 2.96
N ARG A 5 15.02 21.90 3.54
CA ARG A 5 14.21 23.12 3.75
C ARG A 5 14.98 24.24 4.43
N LYS A 6 15.74 23.91 5.49
CA LYS A 6 16.54 24.89 6.24
C LYS A 6 17.61 25.51 5.33
N ASN A 7 18.35 24.68 4.63
CA ASN A 7 19.43 25.12 3.75
C ASN A 7 18.92 25.95 2.56
N LEU A 8 17.79 25.57 1.99
CA LEU A 8 17.14 26.32 0.91
C LEU A 8 16.67 27.70 1.38
N LYS A 9 16.08 27.79 2.58
CA LYS A 9 15.71 29.09 3.16
C LYS A 9 16.93 29.96 3.45
N THR A 10 17.98 29.39 4.02
CA THR A 10 19.23 30.12 4.29
C THR A 10 19.86 30.61 2.98
N LEU A 11 19.85 29.79 1.93
CA LEU A 11 20.37 30.18 0.64
C LEU A 11 19.70 31.43 0.07
N VAL A 12 18.36 31.46 0.00
CA VAL A 12 17.62 32.59 -0.59
C VAL A 12 17.64 33.84 0.27
N LEU A 13 18.05 33.74 1.54
CA LEU A 13 18.23 34.86 2.44
C LEU A 13 19.69 35.34 2.51
N SER A 14 20.63 34.64 1.85
CA SER A 14 22.05 34.98 1.91
C SER A 14 22.39 36.20 1.07
N THR A 15 23.51 36.83 1.41
CA THR A 15 24.06 37.98 0.66
C THR A 15 24.47 37.58 -0.75
N GLU A 16 25.01 36.36 -0.91
CA GLU A 16 25.43 35.80 -2.20
C GLU A 16 24.24 35.65 -3.15
N TRP A 17 23.11 35.14 -2.66
CA TRP A 17 21.88 35.05 -3.45
C TRP A 17 21.40 36.45 -3.85
N ASN A 18 21.26 37.35 -2.87
CA ASN A 18 20.71 38.68 -3.11
C ASN A 18 21.56 39.56 -4.04
N SER A 19 22.86 39.33 -4.11
CA SER A 19 23.77 40.01 -5.04
C SER A 19 23.79 39.39 -6.44
N SER A 20 23.26 38.16 -6.61
CA SER A 20 23.24 37.43 -7.86
C SER A 20 22.29 38.04 -8.88
N LYS A 21 22.57 37.80 -10.18
CA LYS A 21 21.63 38.18 -11.24
C LYS A 21 20.28 37.49 -11.14
N PHE A 22 20.27 36.26 -10.64
CA PHE A 22 19.06 35.44 -10.51
C PHE A 22 18.05 36.01 -9.51
N ALA A 23 18.51 36.60 -8.38
CA ALA A 23 17.65 37.23 -7.42
C ALA A 23 16.94 38.49 -7.98
N LYS A 24 17.49 39.09 -9.02
CA LYS A 24 16.91 40.29 -9.68
C LYS A 24 15.85 39.94 -10.71
N GLU A 25 15.86 38.72 -11.25
CA GLU A 25 14.89 38.20 -12.20
C GLU A 25 13.54 37.91 -11.51
N THR A 26 12.45 38.01 -12.28
CA THR A 26 11.09 37.73 -11.76
C THR A 26 10.98 36.31 -11.23
N SER A 27 11.47 35.34 -11.99
CA SER A 27 11.49 33.92 -11.61
C SER A 27 12.28 33.66 -10.32
N GLY A 28 13.42 34.31 -10.15
CA GLY A 28 14.23 34.20 -8.94
C GLY A 28 13.53 34.74 -7.72
N LYS A 29 12.82 35.86 -7.84
CA LYS A 29 12.00 36.45 -6.77
C LYS A 29 10.84 35.52 -6.39
N GLU A 30 10.15 34.94 -7.38
CA GLU A 30 9.07 33.98 -7.16
C GLU A 30 9.56 32.74 -6.40
N VAL A 31 10.70 32.16 -6.82
CA VAL A 31 11.30 31.00 -6.15
C VAL A 31 11.71 31.35 -4.71
N ALA A 32 12.33 32.50 -4.47
CA ALA A 32 12.71 32.94 -3.13
C ALA A 32 11.47 33.10 -2.24
N ASN A 33 10.43 33.77 -2.74
CA ASN A 33 9.17 33.94 -2.00
C ASN A 33 8.50 32.59 -1.68
N LEU A 34 8.51 31.66 -2.64
CA LEU A 34 7.98 30.31 -2.45
C LEU A 34 8.75 29.57 -1.32
N LEU A 35 10.09 29.59 -1.37
CA LEU A 35 10.94 28.89 -0.41
C LEU A 35 10.85 29.47 1.01
N ILE A 36 10.54 30.76 1.16
CA ILE A 36 10.32 31.41 2.46
C ILE A 36 8.91 31.12 2.98
N SER A 37 7.93 30.93 2.08
CA SER A 37 6.53 30.74 2.42
C SER A 37 6.29 29.53 3.33
N ILE A 38 5.59 29.76 4.44
CA ILE A 38 5.16 28.70 5.35
C ILE A 38 4.08 27.82 4.68
N HIS A 39 3.21 28.41 3.89
CA HIS A 39 2.13 27.69 3.20
C HIS A 39 2.69 26.66 2.23
N PHE A 40 3.68 27.04 1.42
CA PHE A 40 4.36 26.10 0.52
C PHE A 40 4.90 24.87 1.26
N TRP A 41 5.59 25.08 2.38
CA TRP A 41 6.15 23.96 3.14
C TRP A 41 5.09 23.11 3.84
N ASN A 42 3.98 23.70 4.24
CA ASN A 42 2.85 22.97 4.77
C ASN A 42 2.21 22.08 3.67
N ASP A 43 2.08 22.60 2.46
CA ASP A 43 1.56 21.83 1.32
C ASP A 43 2.54 20.69 0.93
N VAL A 44 3.84 20.94 0.97
CA VAL A 44 4.86 19.90 0.78
C VAL A 44 4.72 18.79 1.84
N VAL A 45 4.51 19.14 3.12
CA VAL A 45 4.28 18.15 4.18
C VAL A 45 2.99 17.35 3.91
N ARG A 46 1.90 18.03 3.53
CA ARG A 46 0.63 17.35 3.17
C ARG A 46 0.81 16.37 2.01
N ALA A 47 1.50 16.80 0.96
CA ALA A 47 1.82 15.95 -0.18
C ALA A 47 2.64 14.72 0.23
N LEU A 48 3.68 14.91 1.05
CA LEU A 48 4.51 13.82 1.56
C LEU A 48 3.72 12.85 2.45
N THR A 49 2.79 13.36 3.26
CA THR A 49 1.92 12.54 4.12
C THR A 49 1.08 11.57 3.29
N VAL A 50 0.63 11.99 2.10
CA VAL A 50 -0.14 11.15 1.17
C VAL A 50 0.78 10.28 0.31
N CYS A 51 1.77 10.88 -0.34
CA CYS A 51 2.58 10.20 -1.36
C CYS A 51 3.56 9.18 -0.77
N SER A 52 4.09 9.43 0.43
CA SER A 52 5.12 8.57 1.03
C SER A 52 4.61 7.14 1.30
N PRO A 53 3.44 6.92 1.94
CA PRO A 53 2.88 5.58 2.09
C PRO A 53 2.58 4.89 0.75
N LEU A 54 2.01 5.61 -0.21
CA LEU A 54 1.69 5.07 -1.54
C LEU A 54 2.96 4.67 -2.32
N THR A 55 4.04 5.47 -2.21
CA THR A 55 5.33 5.12 -2.81
C THR A 55 5.91 3.83 -2.24
N LYS A 56 5.67 3.53 -0.95
CA LYS A 56 6.09 2.26 -0.35
C LYS A 56 5.33 1.07 -0.97
N VAL A 57 4.03 1.23 -1.24
CA VAL A 57 3.22 0.21 -1.93
C VAL A 57 3.76 -0.01 -3.35
N LEU A 58 4.02 1.07 -4.11
CA LEU A 58 4.61 0.95 -5.45
C LEU A 58 5.94 0.21 -5.44
N ARG A 59 6.84 0.54 -4.51
CA ARG A 59 8.13 -0.16 -4.38
C ARG A 59 7.98 -1.64 -3.99
N LEU A 60 6.93 -1.99 -3.26
CA LEU A 60 6.62 -3.38 -2.97
C LEU A 60 6.21 -4.13 -4.23
N VAL A 61 5.39 -3.50 -5.07
CA VAL A 61 4.90 -4.09 -6.34
C VAL A 61 6.03 -4.23 -7.36
N ASP A 62 6.90 -3.23 -7.45
CA ASP A 62 8.06 -3.23 -8.37
C ASP A 62 9.23 -4.11 -7.89
N GLY A 63 9.14 -4.63 -6.65
CA GLY A 63 10.22 -5.42 -6.06
C GLY A 63 10.24 -6.86 -6.56
N GLU A 64 11.39 -7.30 -7.11
CA GLU A 64 11.59 -8.66 -7.63
C GLU A 64 11.68 -9.77 -6.55
N LYS A 65 11.84 -9.39 -5.27
CA LYS A 65 12.20 -10.35 -4.20
C LYS A 65 11.02 -11.14 -3.63
N LYS A 66 9.79 -10.64 -3.73
CA LYS A 66 8.60 -11.32 -3.21
C LYS A 66 7.45 -11.14 -4.20
N PRO A 67 6.65 -12.19 -4.48
CA PRO A 67 5.45 -12.04 -5.28
C PRO A 67 4.52 -11.01 -4.62
N PRO A 68 4.25 -9.84 -5.24
CA PRO A 68 3.53 -8.75 -4.57
C PRO A 68 2.04 -9.01 -4.43
N MET A 69 1.51 -9.97 -5.17
CA MET A 69 0.08 -10.16 -5.41
C MET A 69 -0.75 -10.32 -4.13
N GLY A 70 -0.33 -11.16 -3.20
CA GLY A 70 -1.05 -11.35 -1.94
C GLY A 70 -0.84 -10.22 -0.93
N TYR A 71 0.28 -9.52 -1.01
CA TYR A 71 0.63 -8.45 -0.05
C TYR A 71 0.06 -7.08 -0.40
N ILE A 72 -0.41 -6.89 -1.64
CA ILE A 72 -0.85 -5.57 -2.11
C ILE A 72 -2.07 -5.06 -1.34
N TYR A 73 -2.98 -5.95 -0.92
CA TYR A 73 -4.14 -5.60 -0.09
C TYR A 73 -3.71 -5.02 1.25
N GLU A 74 -2.94 -5.78 2.01
CA GLU A 74 -2.43 -5.36 3.31
C GLU A 74 -1.57 -4.09 3.19
N ALA A 75 -0.72 -4.00 2.18
CA ALA A 75 0.10 -2.83 1.94
C ALA A 75 -0.73 -1.58 1.65
N MET A 76 -1.84 -1.72 0.91
CA MET A 76 -2.74 -0.61 0.61
C MET A 76 -3.52 -0.17 1.84
N ASP A 77 -4.00 -1.10 2.67
CA ASP A 77 -4.71 -0.77 3.90
C ASP A 77 -3.78 -0.09 4.90
N ARG A 78 -2.58 -0.59 5.09
CA ARG A 78 -1.54 0.09 5.88
C ARG A 78 -1.19 1.48 5.35
N ALA A 79 -1.19 1.67 4.02
CA ALA A 79 -0.96 2.98 3.44
C ALA A 79 -2.10 3.95 3.75
N LYS A 80 -3.37 3.50 3.69
CA LYS A 80 -4.53 4.31 4.09
C LYS A 80 -4.48 4.67 5.58
N GLU A 81 -4.17 3.72 6.45
CA GLU A 81 -4.00 3.96 7.89
C GLU A 81 -2.90 4.99 8.17
N ALA A 82 -1.74 4.86 7.51
CA ALA A 82 -0.64 5.80 7.66
C ALA A 82 -1.01 7.21 7.18
N ILE A 83 -1.80 7.33 6.09
CA ILE A 83 -2.33 8.61 5.63
C ILE A 83 -3.28 9.20 6.69
N ALA A 84 -4.26 8.43 7.17
CA ALA A 84 -5.21 8.88 8.18
C ALA A 84 -4.51 9.32 9.48
N HIS A 85 -3.53 8.55 9.95
CA HIS A 85 -2.70 8.88 11.10
C HIS A 85 -1.91 10.18 10.87
N GLY A 86 -1.31 10.36 9.68
CA GLY A 86 -0.57 11.55 9.32
C GLY A 86 -1.42 12.83 9.34
N PHE A 87 -2.72 12.71 9.10
CA PHE A 87 -3.72 13.77 9.27
C PHE A 87 -4.41 13.75 10.65
N ARG A 88 -3.84 13.03 11.63
CA ARG A 88 -4.37 12.92 13.00
C ARG A 88 -5.84 12.46 13.05
N GLY A 89 -6.28 11.65 12.12
CA GLY A 89 -7.64 11.14 12.01
C GLY A 89 -8.68 12.18 11.54
N VAL A 90 -8.29 13.40 11.17
CA VAL A 90 -9.21 14.44 10.69
C VAL A 90 -9.67 14.12 9.26
N ARG A 91 -10.78 13.36 9.16
CA ARG A 91 -11.29 12.80 7.89
C ARG A 91 -11.43 13.81 6.76
N LYS A 92 -11.92 15.02 7.03
CA LYS A 92 -12.09 16.09 6.03
C LYS A 92 -10.79 16.42 5.27
N GLN A 93 -9.63 16.18 5.87
CA GLN A 93 -8.33 16.51 5.25
C GLN A 93 -7.85 15.46 4.24
N TYR A 94 -8.30 14.21 4.34
CA TYR A 94 -7.87 13.12 3.48
C TYR A 94 -9.01 12.39 2.75
N GLU A 95 -10.27 12.77 2.97
CA GLU A 95 -11.43 12.12 2.36
C GLU A 95 -11.38 12.12 0.83
N LYS A 96 -11.04 13.26 0.22
CA LYS A 96 -10.86 13.35 -1.24
C LYS A 96 -9.73 12.43 -1.75
N VAL A 97 -8.66 12.32 -0.98
CA VAL A 97 -7.56 11.39 -1.29
C VAL A 97 -8.05 9.95 -1.27
N PHE A 98 -8.84 9.58 -0.25
CA PHE A 98 -9.39 8.23 -0.14
C PHE A 98 -10.40 7.92 -1.25
N GLN A 99 -11.21 8.90 -1.67
CA GLN A 99 -12.09 8.75 -2.85
C GLN A 99 -11.29 8.47 -4.12
N ILE A 100 -10.20 9.21 -4.37
CA ILE A 100 -9.32 9.00 -5.52
C ILE A 100 -8.64 7.63 -5.45
N ILE A 101 -8.08 7.28 -4.29
CA ILE A 101 -7.45 5.96 -4.07
C ILE A 101 -8.49 4.85 -4.30
N GLY A 102 -9.69 4.99 -3.73
CA GLY A 102 -10.77 4.00 -3.85
C GLY A 102 -11.19 3.79 -5.30
N ALA A 103 -11.47 4.87 -6.04
CA ALA A 103 -11.84 4.79 -7.45
C ALA A 103 -10.74 4.10 -8.30
N ARG A 104 -9.48 4.53 -8.13
CA ARG A 104 -8.37 3.92 -8.85
C ARG A 104 -8.10 2.47 -8.44
N TRP A 105 -8.27 2.17 -7.15
CA TRP A 105 -8.13 0.82 -6.66
C TRP A 105 -9.18 -0.10 -7.27
N SER A 106 -10.48 0.24 -7.16
CA SER A 106 -11.57 -0.62 -7.66
C SER A 106 -11.57 -0.78 -9.18
N GLU A 107 -11.26 0.27 -9.93
CA GLU A 107 -11.37 0.26 -11.39
C GLU A 107 -10.12 -0.29 -12.09
N GLN A 108 -8.93 0.00 -11.57
CA GLN A 108 -7.67 -0.22 -12.30
C GLN A 108 -6.73 -1.23 -11.63
N LEU A 109 -6.66 -1.26 -10.31
CA LEU A 109 -5.66 -2.03 -9.57
C LEU A 109 -6.24 -3.27 -8.91
N HIS A 110 -7.53 -3.22 -8.54
CA HIS A 110 -8.19 -4.32 -7.89
C HIS A 110 -8.49 -5.44 -8.89
N ARG A 111 -7.96 -6.62 -8.64
CA ARG A 111 -8.20 -7.83 -9.43
C ARG A 111 -8.53 -8.99 -8.51
N PRO A 112 -9.48 -9.87 -8.86
CA PRO A 112 -9.81 -11.06 -8.07
C PRO A 112 -8.58 -11.90 -7.72
N LEU A 113 -7.58 -11.93 -8.60
CA LEU A 113 -6.32 -12.63 -8.39
C LEU A 113 -5.51 -12.10 -7.19
N HIS A 114 -5.61 -10.80 -6.87
CA HIS A 114 -4.95 -10.23 -5.69
C HIS A 114 -5.61 -10.74 -4.40
N ALA A 115 -6.93 -10.82 -4.38
CA ALA A 115 -7.69 -11.39 -3.26
C ALA A 115 -7.39 -12.87 -3.08
N ALA A 116 -7.40 -13.64 -4.17
CA ALA A 116 -7.00 -15.03 -4.15
C ALA A 116 -5.58 -15.22 -3.62
N GLY A 117 -4.62 -14.39 -4.08
CA GLY A 117 -3.25 -14.40 -3.58
C GLY A 117 -3.13 -14.03 -2.09
N HIS A 118 -4.00 -13.16 -1.57
CA HIS A 118 -4.06 -12.83 -0.13
C HIS A 118 -4.60 -14.01 0.69
N VAL A 119 -5.75 -14.55 0.27
CA VAL A 119 -6.42 -15.67 0.95
C VAL A 119 -5.54 -16.94 0.93
N LEU A 120 -4.89 -17.22 -0.18
CA LEU A 120 -4.01 -18.40 -0.34
C LEU A 120 -2.60 -18.20 0.25
N ASN A 121 -2.30 -17.04 0.84
CA ASN A 121 -1.09 -16.84 1.59
C ASN A 121 -1.32 -17.14 3.07
N PRO A 122 -0.83 -18.27 3.61
CA PRO A 122 -1.11 -18.64 4.99
C PRO A 122 -0.65 -17.60 6.02
N GLY A 123 0.48 -16.93 5.77
CA GLY A 123 0.99 -15.88 6.65
C GLY A 123 0.08 -14.66 6.74
N LEU A 124 -0.63 -14.33 5.65
CA LEU A 124 -1.59 -13.23 5.64
C LEU A 124 -2.97 -13.68 6.12
N TYR A 125 -3.45 -14.83 5.61
CA TYR A 125 -4.77 -15.34 5.93
C TYR A 125 -4.96 -15.60 7.42
N TYR A 126 -4.13 -16.45 8.03
CA TYR A 126 -4.31 -16.81 9.43
C TYR A 126 -4.07 -15.63 10.37
N LYS A 127 -3.19 -14.71 10.02
CA LYS A 127 -2.99 -13.48 10.77
C LYS A 127 -4.23 -12.58 10.73
N ALA A 128 -4.81 -12.36 9.54
CA ALA A 128 -6.00 -11.55 9.39
C ALA A 128 -7.22 -12.19 10.08
N GLU A 129 -7.30 -13.52 10.09
CA GLU A 129 -8.34 -14.27 10.80
C GLU A 129 -8.20 -14.10 12.33
N GLU A 130 -7.00 -14.23 12.87
CA GLU A 130 -6.70 -14.03 14.31
C GLU A 130 -6.99 -12.58 14.75
N GLU A 131 -6.67 -11.61 13.92
CA GLU A 131 -6.92 -10.18 14.18
C GLU A 131 -8.39 -9.76 13.92
N GLY A 132 -9.23 -10.64 13.34
CA GLY A 132 -10.60 -10.34 12.95
C GLY A 132 -10.71 -9.29 11.83
N THR A 133 -9.66 -9.14 11.03
CA THR A 133 -9.56 -8.14 9.96
C THR A 133 -9.87 -8.71 8.57
N LEU A 134 -10.10 -10.03 8.48
CA LEU A 134 -10.38 -10.70 7.21
C LEU A 134 -11.71 -10.25 6.62
N LEU A 135 -11.68 -9.64 5.44
CA LEU A 135 -12.87 -9.18 4.74
C LEU A 135 -13.59 -10.32 4.02
N GLN A 136 -14.89 -10.45 4.24
CA GLN A 136 -15.74 -11.44 3.56
C GLN A 136 -15.69 -11.30 2.01
N SER A 137 -15.50 -10.09 1.51
CA SER A 137 -15.37 -9.81 0.08
C SER A 137 -14.19 -10.54 -0.58
N LEU A 138 -13.11 -10.82 0.16
CA LEU A 138 -11.96 -11.55 -0.37
C LEU A 138 -12.32 -12.98 -0.81
N TRP A 139 -13.26 -13.63 -0.11
CA TRP A 139 -13.75 -14.95 -0.51
C TRP A 139 -14.59 -14.90 -1.78
N THR A 140 -15.45 -13.88 -1.93
CA THR A 140 -16.22 -13.67 -3.16
C THR A 140 -15.30 -13.55 -4.38
N GLU A 141 -14.22 -12.79 -4.22
CA GLU A 141 -13.24 -12.61 -5.28
C GLU A 141 -12.36 -13.85 -5.52
N TYR A 142 -12.06 -14.61 -4.47
CA TYR A 142 -11.40 -15.90 -4.60
C TYR A 142 -12.22 -16.85 -5.47
N TYR A 143 -13.53 -16.96 -5.19
CA TYR A 143 -14.42 -17.81 -6.02
C TYR A 143 -14.51 -17.31 -7.45
N ALA A 144 -14.64 -16.01 -7.68
CA ALA A 144 -14.62 -15.44 -9.04
C ALA A 144 -13.28 -15.73 -9.76
N CYS A 145 -12.18 -15.81 -9.03
CA CYS A 145 -10.88 -16.21 -9.57
C CYS A 145 -10.87 -17.69 -9.95
N VAL A 146 -11.40 -18.57 -9.10
CA VAL A 146 -11.52 -19.99 -9.36
C VAL A 146 -12.37 -20.25 -10.62
N GLU A 147 -13.56 -19.66 -10.70
CA GLU A 147 -14.45 -19.78 -11.87
C GLU A 147 -13.77 -19.36 -13.17
N LYS A 148 -12.97 -18.30 -13.12
CA LYS A 148 -12.29 -17.76 -14.29
C LYS A 148 -11.08 -18.60 -14.74
N LEU A 149 -10.33 -19.16 -13.81
CA LEU A 149 -9.06 -19.86 -14.10
C LEU A 149 -9.21 -21.37 -14.23
N VAL A 150 -10.22 -21.95 -13.60
CA VAL A 150 -10.47 -23.40 -13.60
C VAL A 150 -11.76 -23.67 -14.34
N HIS A 151 -11.67 -24.22 -15.54
CA HIS A 151 -12.84 -24.46 -16.39
C HIS A 151 -13.53 -25.81 -16.09
N ASP A 152 -12.81 -26.70 -15.42
CA ASP A 152 -13.34 -28.02 -15.04
C ASP A 152 -14.07 -27.92 -13.69
N THR A 153 -15.37 -28.19 -13.73
CA THR A 153 -16.24 -28.12 -12.53
C THR A 153 -15.86 -29.14 -11.47
N THR A 154 -15.35 -30.31 -11.84
CA THR A 154 -14.91 -31.36 -10.91
C THR A 154 -13.71 -30.86 -10.10
N ILE A 155 -12.81 -30.12 -10.76
CA ILE A 155 -11.65 -29.50 -10.08
C ILE A 155 -12.12 -28.34 -9.21
N GLN A 156 -13.09 -27.51 -9.66
CA GLN A 156 -13.68 -26.46 -8.81
C GLN A 156 -14.27 -27.03 -7.53
N ASP A 157 -15.07 -28.12 -7.64
CA ASP A 157 -15.68 -28.78 -6.49
C ASP A 157 -14.61 -29.30 -5.51
N SER A 158 -13.54 -29.89 -6.04
CA SER A 158 -12.43 -30.37 -5.23
C SER A 158 -11.73 -29.23 -4.47
N LEU A 159 -11.50 -28.09 -5.14
CA LEU A 159 -10.91 -26.89 -4.50
C LEU A 159 -11.81 -26.35 -3.37
N VAL A 160 -13.14 -26.30 -3.61
CA VAL A 160 -14.11 -25.86 -2.60
C VAL A 160 -14.15 -26.82 -1.42
N ALA A 161 -14.05 -28.12 -1.65
CA ALA A 161 -14.05 -29.14 -0.61
C ALA A 161 -12.81 -29.07 0.31
N GLU A 162 -11.67 -28.62 -0.19
CA GLU A 162 -10.44 -28.44 0.59
C GLU A 162 -10.44 -27.15 1.47
N LEU A 163 -11.24 -26.14 1.12
CA LEU A 163 -11.26 -24.85 1.83
C LEU A 163 -11.56 -24.95 3.33
N PRO A 164 -12.51 -25.79 3.82
CA PRO A 164 -12.75 -25.95 5.25
C PRO A 164 -11.51 -26.40 6.02
N ARG A 165 -10.74 -27.34 5.45
CA ARG A 165 -9.50 -27.82 6.04
C ARG A 165 -8.43 -26.72 6.12
N TYR A 166 -8.32 -25.92 5.06
CA TYR A 166 -7.43 -24.77 5.04
C TYR A 166 -7.86 -23.73 6.09
N LYS A 167 -9.14 -23.35 6.12
CA LYS A 167 -9.69 -22.35 7.05
C LYS A 167 -9.47 -22.73 8.51
N MET A 168 -9.68 -24.00 8.86
CA MET A 168 -9.52 -24.52 10.23
C MET A 168 -8.07 -24.90 10.56
N ALA A 169 -7.13 -24.69 9.65
CA ALA A 169 -5.74 -25.18 9.79
C ALA A 169 -5.68 -26.67 10.15
N ASP A 170 -6.52 -27.50 9.51
CA ASP A 170 -6.62 -28.93 9.77
C ASP A 170 -5.53 -29.73 9.05
N GLY A 171 -5.14 -30.86 9.63
CA GLY A 171 -4.14 -31.76 9.09
C GLY A 171 -2.78 -31.07 8.88
N LEU A 172 -2.24 -31.13 7.67
CA LEU A 172 -0.93 -30.56 7.34
C LEU A 172 -0.89 -29.04 7.42
N PHE A 173 -2.01 -28.34 7.28
CA PHE A 173 -2.06 -26.89 7.44
C PHE A 173 -1.84 -26.42 8.88
N GLY A 174 -2.14 -27.28 9.85
CA GLY A 174 -2.04 -26.99 11.29
C GLY A 174 -0.81 -27.59 11.97
N CYS A 175 0.03 -28.35 11.28
CA CYS A 175 1.22 -28.95 11.88
C CYS A 175 2.27 -27.89 12.28
N GLY A 176 3.11 -28.22 13.26
CA GLY A 176 4.13 -27.30 13.78
C GLY A 176 5.02 -26.68 12.71
N PRO A 177 5.60 -27.46 11.78
CA PRO A 177 6.40 -26.92 10.69
C PRO A 177 5.63 -25.95 9.77
N ALA A 178 4.35 -26.23 9.45
CA ALA A 178 3.53 -25.35 8.64
C ALA A 178 3.26 -24.01 9.36
N LYS A 179 2.91 -24.06 10.64
CA LYS A 179 2.73 -22.85 11.47
C LYS A 179 4.00 -22.01 11.53
N SER A 180 5.15 -22.62 11.80
CA SER A 180 6.45 -21.93 11.83
C SER A 180 6.84 -21.33 10.46
N ALA A 181 6.40 -21.93 9.37
CA ALA A 181 6.70 -21.47 8.02
C ALA A 181 5.82 -20.30 7.54
N ARG A 182 4.68 -20.01 8.21
CA ARG A 182 3.76 -18.94 7.81
C ARG A 182 4.43 -17.59 7.68
N ASP A 183 5.34 -17.26 8.60
CA ASP A 183 6.01 -15.96 8.66
C ASP A 183 7.33 -15.93 7.88
N THR A 184 7.92 -17.09 7.60
CA THR A 184 9.28 -17.20 7.04
C THR A 184 9.33 -17.50 5.56
N ARG A 185 8.28 -18.10 5.00
CA ARG A 185 8.24 -18.51 3.59
C ARG A 185 7.36 -17.59 2.75
N SER A 186 7.85 -17.26 1.54
CA SER A 186 7.03 -16.60 0.51
C SER A 186 6.08 -17.61 -0.15
N GLN A 187 4.95 -17.12 -0.70
CA GLN A 187 3.91 -17.93 -1.36
C GLN A 187 4.44 -19.01 -2.34
N GLY A 188 5.49 -18.71 -3.12
CA GLY A 188 6.06 -19.63 -4.08
C GLY A 188 6.96 -20.74 -3.51
N LYS A 189 7.10 -20.83 -2.18
CA LYS A 189 7.94 -21.82 -1.49
C LYS A 189 7.17 -22.75 -0.56
N TRP A 190 5.85 -22.82 -0.72
CA TRP A 190 4.96 -23.72 0.01
C TRP A 190 4.72 -25.06 -0.68
N GLY A 191 5.43 -25.33 -1.77
CA GLY A 191 5.44 -26.63 -2.46
C GLY A 191 6.50 -27.56 -1.90
#